data_daeaf4538f1c7bb152a50d4917f55e6f
#
_entry.id   daeaf4538f1c7bb152a50d4917f55e6f
#
_cell.length_a   1.000
_cell.length_b   1.000
_cell.length_c   1.000
_cell.angle_alpha   90.00
_cell.angle_beta   90.00
_cell.angle_gamma   90.00
#
_symmetry.space_group_name_H-M   'P 1'
#
loop_
_entity.id
_entity.type
_entity.pdbx_description
1 polymer ?
#
loop_
_entity_poly.entity_id
_entity_poly.type
_entity_poly.pdbx_seq_one_letter_code
_entity_poly.pdbx_strand_id
1 'polypeptide(L)'
;MGVWSTGFGNGYETSDVEEIFEFCLETYHELTLPPTDDYGMPLDTNARNDAALPLIIGIDGRSGSGKTRLSGLLEQSLSAKGIGVRVLNLDSIYPGWDGLEEGTKAWQKISRNLRNGKPASYREWDWHADAPGTEHKIDPAQDTVIICEGVGAIAGTCNVRILVKAPDELRYRRAIARDGETYRPHWERWAAQEE
;
A
#
# COMPACT_ATOMS: atom_id res chain seq x y z
N MET A 1 -1.58 -21.16 -0.39
CA MET A 1 -1.29 -20.16 0.64
C MET A 1 -0.30 -19.17 0.03
N GLY A 2 -0.47 -17.88 0.25
CA GLY A 2 0.53 -16.88 -0.12
C GLY A 2 1.50 -16.72 1.04
N VAL A 3 2.78 -16.57 0.77
CA VAL A 3 3.79 -16.25 1.77
C VAL A 3 3.99 -14.75 1.74
N TRP A 4 3.99 -14.12 2.89
CA TRP A 4 4.15 -12.68 3.07
C TRP A 4 5.55 -12.40 3.59
N SER A 5 6.20 -11.36 3.11
CA SER A 5 7.50 -10.93 3.61
C SER A 5 7.41 -9.46 4.01
N THR A 6 7.66 -9.15 5.27
CA THR A 6 7.75 -7.78 5.77
C THR A 6 9.23 -7.39 5.85
N GLY A 7 9.58 -6.24 5.25
CA GLY A 7 10.97 -5.79 5.19
C GLY A 7 11.27 -4.67 6.20
N PHE A 8 11.80 -5.04 7.36
CA PHE A 8 12.71 -4.19 8.12
C PHE A 8 14.01 -4.98 8.31
N GLY A 9 15.11 -4.52 7.72
CA GLY A 9 16.48 -4.95 7.98
C GLY A 9 16.85 -6.44 7.92
N ASN A 10 16.02 -7.32 8.45
CA ASN A 10 16.11 -8.78 8.39
C ASN A 10 14.71 -9.28 8.02
N GLY A 11 14.40 -9.44 6.73
CA GLY A 11 13.06 -9.76 6.24
C GLY A 11 12.44 -10.93 7.01
N TYR A 12 11.29 -10.67 7.64
CA TYR A 12 10.47 -11.67 8.32
C TYR A 12 9.44 -12.23 7.32
N GLU A 13 9.31 -13.55 7.26
CA GLU A 13 8.33 -14.22 6.39
C GLU A 13 7.23 -14.85 7.24
N THR A 14 5.98 -14.52 6.95
CA THR A 14 4.82 -15.13 7.58
C THR A 14 3.71 -15.43 6.56
N SER A 15 2.86 -16.38 6.86
CA SER A 15 1.58 -16.61 6.16
C SER A 15 0.39 -16.21 7.03
N ASP A 16 0.62 -15.68 8.21
CA ASP A 16 -0.39 -15.26 9.16
C ASP A 16 -0.72 -13.77 8.99
N VAL A 17 -1.97 -13.48 8.67
CA VAL A 17 -2.46 -12.12 8.48
C VAL A 17 -2.53 -11.37 9.83
N GLU A 18 -2.78 -12.08 10.92
CA GLU A 18 -2.84 -11.47 12.26
C GLU A 18 -1.47 -10.93 12.69
N GLU A 19 -0.38 -11.66 12.43
CA GLU A 19 0.97 -11.17 12.69
C GLU A 19 1.29 -9.90 11.88
N ILE A 20 0.84 -9.84 10.62
CA ILE A 20 1.00 -8.64 9.80
C ILE A 20 0.19 -7.47 10.36
N PHE A 21 -1.04 -7.74 10.78
CA PHE A 21 -1.91 -6.73 11.37
C PHE A 21 -1.32 -6.16 12.67
N GLU A 22 -0.90 -7.02 13.60
CA GLU A 22 -0.28 -6.58 14.85
C GLU A 22 0.98 -5.73 14.60
N PHE A 23 1.83 -6.14 13.67
CA PHE A 23 2.99 -5.35 13.28
C PHE A 23 2.62 -3.95 12.72
N CYS A 24 1.59 -3.87 11.88
CA CYS A 24 1.09 -2.59 11.38
C CYS A 24 0.50 -1.73 12.50
N LEU A 25 -0.20 -2.35 13.44
CA LEU A 25 -0.81 -1.67 14.58
C LEU A 25 0.24 -1.14 15.57
N GLU A 26 1.27 -1.93 15.86
CA GLU A 26 2.42 -1.50 16.67
C GLU A 26 3.12 -0.30 16.03
N THR A 27 3.43 -0.39 14.72
CA THR A 27 4.05 0.74 13.99
C THR A 27 3.16 1.99 14.01
N TYR A 28 1.84 1.82 13.90
CA TYR A 28 0.89 2.93 14.02
C TYR A 28 0.96 3.59 15.41
N HIS A 29 0.96 2.79 16.48
CA HIS A 29 1.07 3.30 17.85
C HIS A 29 2.38 4.03 18.09
N GLU A 30 3.51 3.49 17.62
CA GLU A 30 4.81 4.15 17.71
C GLU A 30 4.86 5.53 17.06
N LEU A 31 4.11 5.69 15.93
CA LEU A 31 4.07 6.97 15.21
C LEU A 31 3.08 7.97 15.81
N THR A 32 2.03 7.51 16.47
CA THR A 32 0.90 8.36 16.89
C THR A 32 0.84 8.60 18.38
N LEU A 33 1.32 7.65 19.20
CA LEU A 33 1.34 7.80 20.66
C LEU A 33 2.54 8.66 21.09
N PRO A 34 2.37 9.47 22.15
CA PRO A 34 3.50 10.20 22.74
C PRO A 34 4.53 9.22 23.28
N PRO A 35 5.83 9.53 23.19
CA PRO A 35 6.85 8.75 23.86
C PRO A 35 6.57 8.72 25.37
N THR A 36 6.78 7.57 25.99
CA THR A 36 6.63 7.39 27.44
C THR A 36 8.00 7.31 28.10
N ASP A 37 8.06 7.68 29.38
CA ASP A 37 9.24 7.44 30.23
C ASP A 37 9.36 5.94 30.60
N ASP A 38 10.39 5.60 31.38
CA ASP A 38 10.65 4.23 31.86
C ASP A 38 9.51 3.65 32.74
N TYR A 39 8.57 4.49 33.17
CA TYR A 39 7.40 4.12 33.98
C TYR A 39 6.10 4.10 33.20
N GLY A 40 6.17 4.32 31.86
CA GLY A 40 5.01 4.33 30.97
C GLY A 40 4.20 5.63 31.01
N MET A 41 4.72 6.70 31.64
CA MET A 41 4.05 8.00 31.67
C MET A 41 4.38 8.79 30.39
N PRO A 42 3.38 9.45 29.77
CA PRO A 42 3.65 10.27 28.60
C PRO A 42 4.67 11.37 28.91
N LEU A 43 5.73 11.42 28.12
CA LEU A 43 6.65 12.56 28.16
C LEU A 43 5.92 13.81 27.69
N ASP A 44 6.19 14.97 28.30
CA ASP A 44 5.53 16.24 27.98
C ASP A 44 5.63 16.55 26.48
N THR A 45 4.46 16.55 25.82
CA THR A 45 4.35 16.58 24.36
C THR A 45 4.15 17.97 23.77
N ASN A 46 4.48 19.02 24.50
CA ASN A 46 4.50 20.39 23.94
C ASN A 46 5.40 20.53 22.70
N ALA A 47 6.19 19.49 22.36
CA ALA A 47 7.03 19.42 21.17
C ALA A 47 6.36 18.77 19.94
N ARG A 48 5.18 18.13 20.06
CA ARG A 48 4.47 17.54 18.91
C ARG A 48 3.29 18.41 18.47
N ASN A 49 3.58 19.62 18.02
CA ASN A 49 2.63 20.43 17.24
C ASN A 49 2.68 20.11 15.76
N ASP A 50 3.40 19.07 15.34
CA ASP A 50 3.35 18.58 13.98
C ASP A 50 2.15 17.63 13.87
N ALA A 51 1.20 17.94 12.99
CA ALA A 51 0.11 17.06 12.66
C ALA A 51 0.67 15.64 12.42
N ALA A 52 0.14 14.66 13.14
CA ALA A 52 0.66 13.31 13.08
C ALA A 52 0.72 12.87 11.61
N LEU A 53 1.91 12.51 11.14
CA LEU A 53 2.09 12.06 9.76
C LEU A 53 1.41 10.71 9.58
N PRO A 54 0.80 10.43 8.43
CA PRO A 54 0.12 9.18 8.20
C PRO A 54 1.10 7.99 8.23
N LEU A 55 0.65 6.87 8.77
CA LEU A 55 1.30 5.58 8.54
C LEU A 55 1.07 5.19 7.08
N ILE A 56 2.14 5.00 6.33
CA ILE A 56 2.07 4.54 4.93
C ILE A 56 2.52 3.07 4.85
N ILE A 57 1.62 2.20 4.40
CA ILE A 57 1.83 0.77 4.21
C ILE A 57 1.87 0.50 2.70
N GLY A 58 2.98 -0.02 2.19
CA GLY A 58 3.10 -0.49 0.81
C GLY A 58 2.91 -2.00 0.73
N ILE A 59 1.93 -2.48 -0.04
CA ILE A 59 1.68 -3.90 -0.29
C ILE A 59 1.98 -4.20 -1.75
N ASP A 60 3.10 -4.83 -1.99
CA ASP A 60 3.62 -5.15 -3.31
C ASP A 60 3.53 -6.64 -3.63
N GLY A 61 3.76 -6.98 -4.86
CA GLY A 61 3.80 -8.34 -5.36
C GLY A 61 3.19 -8.43 -6.75
N ARG A 62 3.60 -9.42 -7.52
CA ARG A 62 3.17 -9.59 -8.91
C ARG A 62 1.65 -9.84 -9.01
N SER A 63 1.08 -9.59 -10.16
CA SER A 63 -0.36 -9.78 -10.46
C SER A 63 -0.85 -11.17 -10.04
N GLY A 64 -2.03 -11.24 -9.40
CA GLY A 64 -2.61 -12.47 -8.88
C GLY A 64 -1.99 -13.01 -7.58
N SER A 65 -1.02 -12.31 -6.97
CA SER A 65 -0.38 -12.74 -5.71
C SER A 65 -1.32 -12.69 -4.50
N GLY A 66 -2.30 -11.77 -4.48
CA GLY A 66 -3.27 -11.62 -3.39
C GLY A 66 -3.15 -10.31 -2.60
N LYS A 67 -2.47 -9.32 -3.13
CA LYS A 67 -2.31 -7.97 -2.54
C LYS A 67 -3.65 -7.35 -2.11
N THR A 68 -4.59 -7.27 -3.04
CA THR A 68 -5.92 -6.68 -2.83
C THR A 68 -6.70 -7.37 -1.72
N ARG A 69 -6.56 -8.71 -1.59
CA ARG A 69 -7.17 -9.41 -0.46
C ARG A 69 -6.53 -9.02 0.87
N LEU A 70 -5.20 -8.94 0.91
CA LEU A 70 -4.49 -8.55 2.13
C LEU A 70 -4.83 -7.11 2.52
N SER A 71 -4.81 -6.17 1.56
CA SER A 71 -5.14 -4.77 1.85
C SER A 71 -6.54 -4.62 2.43
N GLY A 72 -7.54 -5.34 1.88
CA GLY A 72 -8.91 -5.33 2.41
C GLY A 72 -9.03 -5.92 3.82
N LEU A 73 -8.26 -6.96 4.15
CA LEU A 73 -8.22 -7.52 5.51
C LEU A 73 -7.59 -6.53 6.50
N LEU A 74 -6.47 -5.90 6.14
CA LEU A 74 -5.83 -4.89 6.98
C LEU A 74 -6.71 -3.65 7.17
N GLU A 75 -7.34 -3.16 6.10
CA GLU A 75 -8.30 -2.07 6.17
C GLU A 75 -9.43 -2.38 7.16
N GLN A 76 -10.03 -3.56 7.04
CA GLN A 76 -11.10 -4.00 7.93
C GLN A 76 -10.64 -4.09 9.39
N SER A 77 -9.48 -4.69 9.65
CA SER A 77 -8.95 -4.88 11.00
C SER A 77 -8.58 -3.56 11.67
N LEU A 78 -7.92 -2.65 10.94
CA LEU A 78 -7.57 -1.31 11.45
C LEU A 78 -8.82 -0.45 11.68
N SER A 79 -9.78 -0.48 10.74
CA SER A 79 -11.05 0.24 10.88
C SER A 79 -11.88 -0.26 12.06
N ALA A 80 -11.84 -1.55 12.37
CA ALA A 80 -12.49 -2.12 13.57
C ALA A 80 -11.89 -1.60 14.88
N LYS A 81 -10.65 -1.09 14.87
CA LYS A 81 -10.00 -0.40 15.98
C LYS A 81 -10.31 1.11 16.01
N GLY A 82 -11.15 1.62 15.11
CA GLY A 82 -11.48 3.04 15.01
C GLY A 82 -10.43 3.87 14.28
N ILE A 83 -9.48 3.24 13.59
CA ILE A 83 -8.43 3.91 12.83
C ILE A 83 -8.94 4.23 11.43
N GLY A 84 -8.83 5.49 10.99
CA GLY A 84 -9.18 5.90 9.64
C GLY A 84 -8.17 5.38 8.63
N VAL A 85 -8.63 4.59 7.66
CA VAL A 85 -7.79 3.97 6.63
C VAL A 85 -8.23 4.44 5.24
N ARG A 86 -7.26 4.83 4.42
CA ARG A 86 -7.44 5.04 2.98
C ARG A 86 -6.67 3.96 2.22
N VAL A 87 -7.34 3.25 1.32
CA VAL A 87 -6.69 2.33 0.38
C VAL A 87 -6.51 3.02 -0.97
N LEU A 88 -5.29 2.95 -1.50
CA LEU A 88 -4.91 3.42 -2.82
C LEU A 88 -4.44 2.22 -3.63
N ASN A 89 -5.11 1.97 -4.75
CA ASN A 89 -4.76 0.91 -5.67
C ASN A 89 -3.94 1.49 -6.83
N LEU A 90 -2.72 1.00 -7.04
CA LEU A 90 -1.85 1.46 -8.12
C LEU A 90 -2.38 1.10 -9.51
N ASP A 91 -3.22 0.08 -9.63
CA ASP A 91 -3.88 -0.25 -10.91
C ASP A 91 -4.73 0.93 -11.42
N SER A 92 -5.18 1.82 -10.52
CA SER A 92 -5.87 3.07 -10.90
C SER A 92 -4.93 4.22 -11.30
N ILE A 93 -3.62 4.04 -11.23
CA ILE A 93 -2.64 5.10 -11.51
C ILE A 93 -1.80 4.78 -12.76
N TYR A 94 -1.64 3.51 -13.11
CA TYR A 94 -0.85 3.14 -14.29
C TYR A 94 -1.48 3.67 -15.57
N PRO A 95 -0.75 4.47 -16.39
CA PRO A 95 -1.26 4.93 -17.67
C PRO A 95 -1.18 3.82 -18.73
N GLY A 96 -2.20 2.95 -18.73
CA GLY A 96 -2.30 1.82 -19.66
C GLY A 96 -1.35 0.66 -19.35
N TRP A 97 -1.30 -0.28 -20.30
CA TRP A 97 -0.59 -1.55 -20.14
C TRP A 97 0.96 -1.47 -20.14
N ASP A 98 1.55 -0.34 -20.46
CA ASP A 98 2.99 -0.09 -20.38
C ASP A 98 3.35 0.87 -19.25
N GLY A 99 2.38 1.25 -18.44
CA GLY A 99 2.49 2.36 -17.49
C GLY A 99 3.05 2.00 -16.12
N LEU A 100 3.58 0.79 -15.89
CA LEU A 100 4.03 0.36 -14.57
C LEU A 100 5.10 1.29 -13.98
N GLU A 101 6.13 1.61 -14.76
CA GLU A 101 7.22 2.49 -14.32
C GLU A 101 6.72 3.91 -14.02
N GLU A 102 5.84 4.44 -14.87
CA GLU A 102 5.29 5.79 -14.72
C GLU A 102 4.39 5.88 -13.48
N GLY A 103 3.49 4.91 -13.29
CA GLY A 103 2.64 4.83 -12.10
C GLY A 103 3.45 4.64 -10.81
N THR A 104 4.52 3.83 -10.85
CA THR A 104 5.44 3.67 -9.72
C THR A 104 6.14 5.00 -9.38
N LYS A 105 6.61 5.77 -10.38
CA LYS A 105 7.19 7.10 -10.17
C LYS A 105 6.16 8.09 -9.60
N ALA A 106 4.92 8.04 -10.08
CA ALA A 106 3.84 8.85 -9.54
C ALA A 106 3.61 8.54 -8.05
N TRP A 107 3.54 7.26 -7.69
CA TRP A 107 3.42 6.82 -6.30
C TRP A 107 4.60 7.28 -5.43
N GLN A 108 5.83 7.16 -5.91
CA GLN A 108 7.01 7.66 -5.18
C GLN A 108 6.91 9.16 -4.86
N LYS A 109 6.39 9.96 -5.78
CA LYS A 109 6.16 11.39 -5.56
C LYS A 109 5.05 11.64 -4.55
N ILE A 110 3.93 10.93 -4.67
CA ILE A 110 2.77 11.00 -3.76
C ILE A 110 3.21 10.67 -2.34
N SER A 111 3.78 9.49 -2.12
CA SER A 111 4.19 9.01 -0.81
C SER A 111 5.23 9.91 -0.14
N ARG A 112 6.17 10.46 -0.92
CA ARG A 112 7.15 11.43 -0.41
C ARG A 112 6.47 12.72 0.07
N ASN A 113 5.49 13.23 -0.66
CA ASN A 113 4.74 14.41 -0.23
C ASN A 113 4.01 14.14 1.09
N LEU A 114 3.28 13.04 1.15
CA LEU A 114 2.52 12.64 2.34
C LEU A 114 3.43 12.46 3.58
N ARG A 115 4.60 11.85 3.41
CA ARG A 115 5.60 11.71 4.49
C ARG A 115 6.22 13.04 4.93
N ASN A 116 6.10 14.07 4.12
CA ASN A 116 6.53 15.44 4.47
C ASN A 116 5.33 16.32 4.92
N GLY A 117 4.19 15.74 5.27
CA GLY A 117 3.00 16.47 5.71
C GLY A 117 2.34 17.31 4.60
N LYS A 118 2.64 17.03 3.34
CA LYS A 118 2.12 17.79 2.19
C LYS A 118 1.00 17.01 1.50
N PRO A 119 -0.10 17.68 1.13
CA PRO A 119 -1.12 17.07 0.29
C PRO A 119 -0.54 16.56 -1.04
N ALA A 120 -1.19 15.54 -1.57
CA ALA A 120 -0.87 14.98 -2.87
C ALA A 120 -2.14 14.80 -3.70
N SER A 121 -1.98 14.69 -5.02
CA SER A 121 -3.08 14.31 -5.92
C SER A 121 -2.57 13.38 -7.00
N TYR A 122 -3.48 12.61 -7.58
CA TYR A 122 -3.25 11.80 -8.75
C TYR A 122 -4.51 11.80 -9.63
N ARG A 123 -4.34 11.51 -10.91
CA ARG A 123 -5.44 11.18 -11.80
C ARG A 123 -5.54 9.67 -11.93
N GLU A 124 -6.74 9.14 -11.75
CA GLU A 124 -6.98 7.74 -12.06
C GLU A 124 -6.91 7.52 -13.57
N TRP A 125 -6.54 6.32 -13.97
CA TRP A 125 -6.57 5.90 -15.37
C TRP A 125 -7.90 5.23 -15.67
N ASP A 126 -8.63 5.76 -16.64
CA ASP A 126 -9.82 5.12 -17.16
C ASP A 126 -9.43 4.04 -18.18
N TRP A 127 -9.44 2.79 -17.75
CA TRP A 127 -9.09 1.65 -18.56
C TRP A 127 -10.03 1.39 -19.73
N HIS A 128 -11.27 1.91 -19.71
CA HIS A 128 -12.23 1.80 -20.82
C HIS A 128 -12.00 2.88 -21.86
N ALA A 129 -11.73 4.10 -21.42
CA ALA A 129 -11.46 5.22 -22.31
C ALA A 129 -9.99 5.28 -22.74
N ASP A 130 -9.10 4.50 -22.14
CA ASP A 130 -7.65 4.54 -22.31
C ASP A 130 -7.10 5.96 -22.16
N ALA A 131 -7.50 6.66 -21.11
CA ALA A 131 -7.23 8.08 -20.88
C ALA A 131 -7.20 8.45 -19.39
N PRO A 132 -6.56 9.58 -19.03
CA PRO A 132 -6.65 10.12 -17.69
C PRO A 132 -8.09 10.47 -17.30
N GLY A 133 -8.56 9.94 -16.17
CA GLY A 133 -9.89 10.14 -15.60
C GLY A 133 -9.93 11.18 -14.48
N THR A 134 -10.63 10.85 -13.39
CA THR A 134 -10.89 11.74 -12.25
C THR A 134 -9.63 12.06 -11.47
N GLU A 135 -9.51 13.29 -10.99
CA GLU A 135 -8.46 13.68 -10.06
C GLU A 135 -8.88 13.37 -8.62
N HIS A 136 -8.02 12.68 -7.90
CA HIS A 136 -8.16 12.36 -6.48
C HIS A 136 -7.15 13.14 -5.65
N LYS A 137 -7.58 13.62 -4.48
CA LYS A 137 -6.73 14.32 -3.52
C LYS A 137 -6.55 13.50 -2.26
N ILE A 138 -5.35 13.54 -1.70
CA ILE A 138 -4.97 12.91 -0.44
C ILE A 138 -4.44 14.00 0.47
N ASP A 139 -5.03 14.12 1.65
CA ASP A 139 -4.62 15.09 2.66
C ASP A 139 -4.06 14.34 3.88
N PRO A 140 -2.76 14.44 4.16
CA PRO A 140 -2.14 13.73 5.26
C PRO A 140 -2.68 14.16 6.65
N ALA A 141 -3.35 15.29 6.74
CA ALA A 141 -4.00 15.73 7.98
C ALA A 141 -5.33 15.01 8.25
N GLN A 142 -5.92 14.39 7.23
CA GLN A 142 -7.22 13.68 7.33
C GLN A 142 -7.06 12.16 7.26
N ASP A 143 -6.03 11.69 6.58
CA ASP A 143 -5.79 10.27 6.32
C ASP A 143 -4.75 9.73 7.32
N THR A 144 -5.21 8.99 8.34
CA THR A 144 -4.37 8.50 9.44
C THR A 144 -3.50 7.32 9.03
N VAL A 145 -4.05 6.41 8.23
CA VAL A 145 -3.34 5.28 7.63
C VAL A 145 -3.62 5.27 6.13
N ILE A 146 -2.57 5.11 5.34
CA ILE A 146 -2.67 4.99 3.88
C ILE A 146 -2.07 3.64 3.49
N ILE A 147 -2.89 2.75 2.96
CA ILE A 147 -2.47 1.49 2.37
C ILE A 147 -2.37 1.69 0.86
N CYS A 148 -1.17 1.58 0.31
CA CYS A 148 -0.98 1.53 -1.14
C CYS A 148 -0.72 0.10 -1.56
N GLU A 149 -1.57 -0.46 -2.43
CA GLU A 149 -1.40 -1.79 -2.97
C GLU A 149 -1.24 -1.77 -4.49
N GLY A 150 -0.35 -2.61 -5.00
CA GLY A 150 -0.06 -2.74 -6.43
C GLY A 150 1.39 -3.13 -6.67
N VAL A 151 1.74 -3.41 -7.92
CA VAL A 151 3.13 -3.66 -8.32
C VAL A 151 3.92 -2.36 -8.19
N GLY A 152 5.05 -2.38 -7.50
CA GLY A 152 5.85 -1.18 -7.22
C GLY A 152 5.40 -0.38 -5.99
N ALA A 153 4.42 -0.86 -5.21
CA ALA A 153 3.95 -0.15 -4.01
C ALA A 153 5.05 0.07 -2.96
N ILE A 154 5.97 -0.89 -2.80
CA ILE A 154 7.09 -0.77 -1.85
C ILE A 154 8.19 0.19 -2.32
N ALA A 155 8.18 0.62 -3.58
CA ALA A 155 9.11 1.63 -4.08
C ALA A 155 8.80 3.04 -3.55
N GLY A 156 7.62 3.26 -2.99
CA GLY A 156 7.26 4.50 -2.31
C GLY A 156 7.97 4.71 -0.98
N THR A 157 7.78 5.89 -0.40
CA THR A 157 8.29 6.22 0.94
C THR A 157 7.33 5.66 2.00
N CYS A 158 7.41 4.34 2.24
CA CYS A 158 6.55 3.61 3.16
C CYS A 158 7.20 3.40 4.53
N ASN A 159 6.39 3.40 5.60
CA ASN A 159 6.78 2.98 6.94
C ASN A 159 6.83 1.44 7.02
N VAL A 160 5.80 0.79 6.47
CA VAL A 160 5.71 -0.67 6.40
C VAL A 160 5.75 -1.10 4.92
N ARG A 161 6.54 -2.12 4.62
CA ARG A 161 6.65 -2.71 3.29
C ARG A 161 6.32 -4.19 3.37
N ILE A 162 5.34 -4.61 2.59
CA ILE A 162 4.87 -5.99 2.55
C ILE A 162 4.99 -6.50 1.12
N LEU A 163 5.78 -7.55 0.91
CA LEU A 163 5.88 -8.23 -0.37
C LEU A 163 5.08 -9.54 -0.36
N VAL A 164 4.08 -9.60 -1.24
CA VAL A 164 3.18 -10.75 -1.38
C VAL A 164 3.68 -11.67 -2.49
N LYS A 165 3.99 -12.91 -2.13
CA LYS A 165 4.45 -13.93 -3.08
C LYS A 165 3.42 -15.04 -3.26
N ALA A 166 3.30 -15.54 -4.48
CA ALA A 166 2.54 -16.75 -4.79
C ALA A 166 3.13 -17.41 -6.04
N PRO A 167 3.02 -18.75 -6.18
CA PRO A 167 3.49 -19.45 -7.37
C PRO A 167 2.85 -18.93 -8.66
N ASP A 168 3.61 -18.89 -9.75
CA ASP A 168 3.19 -18.29 -11.03
C ASP A 168 1.90 -18.89 -11.58
N GLU A 169 1.76 -20.21 -11.55
CA GLU A 169 0.54 -20.88 -12.00
C GLU A 169 -0.69 -20.43 -11.17
N LEU A 170 -0.53 -20.28 -9.87
CA LEU A 170 -1.61 -19.82 -8.99
C LEU A 170 -1.97 -18.35 -9.28
N ARG A 171 -0.96 -17.49 -9.50
CA ARG A 171 -1.16 -16.08 -9.86
C ARG A 171 -1.91 -15.95 -11.18
N TYR A 172 -1.47 -16.68 -12.22
CA TYR A 172 -2.13 -16.68 -13.51
C TYR A 172 -3.60 -17.08 -13.39
N ARG A 173 -3.89 -18.22 -12.74
CA ARG A 173 -5.29 -18.67 -12.55
C ARG A 173 -6.15 -17.63 -11.85
N ARG A 174 -5.61 -16.97 -10.80
CA ARG A 174 -6.34 -15.93 -10.04
C ARG A 174 -6.58 -14.69 -10.88
N ALA A 175 -5.59 -14.22 -11.61
CA ALA A 175 -5.69 -13.05 -12.46
C ALA A 175 -6.72 -13.27 -13.59
N ILE A 176 -6.64 -14.40 -14.28
CA ILE A 176 -7.60 -14.73 -15.35
C ILE A 176 -9.00 -15.00 -14.79
N ALA A 177 -9.14 -15.60 -13.62
CA ALA A 177 -10.46 -15.78 -12.99
C ALA A 177 -11.14 -14.48 -12.61
N ARG A 178 -10.33 -13.43 -12.27
CA ARG A 178 -10.83 -12.09 -11.91
C ARG A 178 -11.18 -11.25 -13.14
N ASP A 179 -10.25 -11.15 -14.11
CA ASP A 179 -10.28 -10.15 -15.18
C ASP A 179 -10.57 -10.77 -16.57
N GLY A 180 -10.53 -12.09 -16.68
CA GLY A 180 -10.94 -12.83 -17.87
C GLY A 180 -10.18 -12.47 -19.14
N GLU A 181 -10.94 -12.33 -20.22
CA GLU A 181 -10.41 -12.07 -21.57
C GLU A 181 -9.86 -10.63 -21.72
N THR A 182 -10.20 -9.72 -20.83
CA THR A 182 -9.65 -8.36 -20.83
C THR A 182 -8.16 -8.36 -20.47
N TYR A 183 -7.75 -9.24 -19.55
CA TYR A 183 -6.37 -9.29 -19.07
C TYR A 183 -5.51 -10.32 -19.79
N ARG A 184 -6.09 -11.43 -20.25
CA ARG A 184 -5.35 -12.54 -20.89
C ARG A 184 -4.39 -12.11 -21.99
N PRO A 185 -4.76 -11.22 -22.95
CA PRO A 185 -3.86 -10.77 -24.01
C PRO A 185 -2.66 -9.95 -23.49
N HIS A 186 -2.78 -9.37 -22.31
CA HIS A 186 -1.79 -8.46 -21.73
C HIS A 186 -0.92 -9.12 -20.66
N TRP A 187 -1.19 -10.38 -20.29
CA TRP A 187 -0.50 -11.08 -19.21
C TRP A 187 1.02 -11.10 -19.38
N GLU A 188 1.52 -11.55 -20.53
CA GLU A 188 2.97 -11.63 -20.81
C GLU A 188 3.63 -10.25 -20.84
N ARG A 189 2.95 -9.28 -21.47
CA ARG A 189 3.41 -7.89 -21.55
C ARG A 189 3.53 -7.24 -20.18
N TRP A 190 2.54 -7.47 -19.33
CA TRP A 190 2.53 -6.97 -17.97
C TRP A 190 3.55 -7.69 -17.10
N ALA A 191 3.60 -9.02 -17.17
CA ALA A 191 4.54 -9.85 -16.44
C ALA A 191 6.01 -9.49 -16.70
N ALA A 192 6.35 -9.07 -17.93
CA ALA A 192 7.69 -8.61 -18.28
C ALA A 192 8.09 -7.28 -17.61
N GLN A 193 7.12 -6.46 -17.23
CA GLN A 193 7.39 -5.21 -16.49
C GLN A 193 7.50 -5.46 -14.97
N GLU A 194 6.95 -6.57 -14.48
CA GLU A 194 6.98 -6.95 -13.06
C GLU A 194 8.32 -7.58 -12.64
N GLU A 195 9.25 -7.83 -13.56
CA GLU A 195 10.58 -8.39 -13.30
C GLU A 195 11.57 -7.30 -12.83
#